data_81ec1b7947b2f996d207ab6bd3a3eb1e
#
_entry.id   81ec1b7947b2f996d207ab6bd3a3eb1e
#
_cell.length_a   1.000
_cell.length_b   1.000
_cell.length_c   1.000
_cell.angle_alpha   90.00
_cell.angle_beta   90.00
_cell.angle_gamma   90.00
#
_symmetry.space_group_name_H-M   'P 1'
#
loop_
_entity.id
_entity.type
_entity.pdbx_description
1 polymer ?
#
loop_
_entity_poly.entity_id
_entity_poly.type
_entity_poly.pdbx_seq_one_letter_code
_entity_poly.pdbx_strand_id
1 'polypeptide(L)'
;MIDSLTALQRWYESRCDGVWEHAHGIEVVTLDNPGWKVKLDGATSGKVIDLSIERDESDWISVRATSAEFAGYGGPGNLPELLALAVEWIDWRATNDEGRSDR
;
A
#
# COMPACT_ATOMS: atom_id res chain seq x y z
N MET A 1 -5.61 -5.41 16.67
CA MET A 1 -4.78 -4.79 15.65
C MET A 1 -4.86 -5.59 14.38
N ILE A 2 -4.90 -4.97 13.26
CA ILE A 2 -5.02 -5.61 11.98
C ILE A 2 -3.70 -5.59 11.29
N ASP A 3 -3.26 -6.70 10.70
CA ASP A 3 -2.02 -6.72 9.96
C ASP A 3 -2.19 -6.05 8.60
N SER A 4 -1.11 -5.78 7.92
CA SER A 4 -1.14 -5.03 6.66
C SER A 4 -1.93 -5.76 5.58
N LEU A 5 -1.79 -7.07 5.48
CA LEU A 5 -2.51 -7.80 4.44
C LEU A 5 -4.01 -7.74 4.68
N THR A 6 -4.46 -7.88 5.91
CA THR A 6 -5.87 -7.81 6.23
C THR A 6 -6.41 -6.41 5.98
N ALA A 7 -5.63 -5.38 6.32
CA ALA A 7 -6.05 -3.99 6.09
C ALA A 7 -6.21 -3.73 4.58
N LEU A 8 -5.26 -4.20 3.78
CA LEU A 8 -5.35 -4.00 2.34
C LEU A 8 -6.53 -4.78 1.75
N GLN A 9 -6.78 -5.98 2.25
CA GLN A 9 -7.89 -6.77 1.78
C GLN A 9 -9.22 -6.07 2.09
N ARG A 10 -9.37 -5.54 3.29
CA ARG A 10 -10.60 -4.86 3.68
C ARG A 10 -10.81 -3.58 2.88
N TRP A 11 -9.72 -2.85 2.63
CA TRP A 11 -9.80 -1.65 1.80
C TRP A 11 -10.26 -2.03 0.39
N TYR A 12 -9.67 -3.07 -0.20
CA TYR A 12 -10.02 -3.50 -1.55
C TYR A 12 -11.50 -3.92 -1.58
N GLU A 13 -11.94 -4.72 -0.63
CA GLU A 13 -13.33 -5.15 -0.58
C GLU A 13 -14.27 -3.97 -0.49
N SER A 14 -13.90 -2.95 0.28
CA SER A 14 -14.75 -1.79 0.47
C SER A 14 -14.87 -0.94 -0.78
N ARG A 15 -13.93 -1.06 -1.73
CA ARG A 15 -13.96 -0.29 -2.95
C ARG A 15 -14.67 -1.03 -4.08
N CYS A 16 -14.84 -2.33 -3.98
CA CYS A 16 -15.46 -3.10 -5.05
C CYS A 16 -16.94 -2.78 -5.13
N ASP A 17 -17.39 -2.30 -6.27
CA ASP A 17 -18.79 -1.91 -6.45
C ASP A 17 -19.31 -2.34 -7.82
N GLY A 18 -18.59 -3.17 -8.55
CA GLY A 18 -18.96 -3.60 -9.89
C GLY A 18 -18.34 -2.78 -11.00
N VAL A 19 -17.70 -1.69 -10.67
CA VAL A 19 -17.07 -0.81 -11.65
C VAL A 19 -15.63 -0.56 -11.28
N TRP A 20 -15.34 -0.16 -10.05
CA TRP A 20 -14.02 0.24 -9.60
C TRP A 20 -13.00 -0.88 -9.82
N GLU A 21 -13.35 -2.11 -9.49
CA GLU A 21 -12.43 -3.24 -9.55
C GLU A 21 -12.03 -3.62 -10.97
N HIS A 22 -12.71 -3.13 -11.98
CA HIS A 22 -12.36 -3.39 -13.37
C HIS A 22 -11.22 -2.50 -13.84
N ALA A 23 -10.95 -1.41 -13.17
CA ALA A 23 -9.91 -0.47 -13.59
C ALA A 23 -8.86 -0.25 -12.53
N HIS A 24 -9.09 -0.63 -11.29
CA HIS A 24 -8.19 -0.31 -10.18
C HIS A 24 -7.97 -1.55 -9.32
N GLY A 25 -6.97 -1.52 -8.50
CA GLY A 25 -6.70 -2.63 -7.59
C GLY A 25 -5.35 -2.59 -6.95
N ILE A 26 -4.91 -3.74 -6.47
CA ILE A 26 -3.64 -3.90 -5.77
C ILE A 26 -2.79 -4.88 -6.54
N GLU A 27 -1.51 -4.57 -6.69
CA GLU A 27 -0.59 -5.44 -7.38
C GLU A 27 0.59 -5.68 -6.47
N VAL A 28 0.94 -6.93 -6.20
CA VAL A 28 2.11 -7.29 -5.43
C VAL A 28 2.86 -8.33 -6.24
N VAL A 29 4.03 -8.00 -6.73
CA VAL A 29 4.79 -8.87 -7.62
C VAL A 29 6.25 -8.86 -7.24
N THR A 30 7.01 -9.83 -7.70
CA THR A 30 8.43 -9.86 -7.47
C THR A 30 9.18 -9.26 -8.64
N LEU A 31 10.39 -8.82 -8.39
CA LEU A 31 11.27 -8.25 -9.40
C LEU A 31 12.39 -9.24 -9.65
N ASP A 32 12.96 -9.24 -10.85
CA ASP A 32 13.99 -10.15 -11.22
C ASP A 32 15.29 -9.84 -10.59
N ASN A 33 15.59 -8.66 -10.11
CA ASN A 33 16.89 -8.23 -9.65
C ASN A 33 17.18 -8.33 -8.17
N PRO A 34 16.76 -9.16 -7.31
CA PRO A 34 15.40 -9.53 -6.93
C PRO A 34 14.77 -8.50 -6.00
N GLY A 35 13.52 -8.60 -5.75
CA GLY A 35 12.83 -7.66 -4.89
C GLY A 35 11.33 -7.75 -5.05
N TRP A 36 10.63 -6.70 -4.58
CA TRP A 36 9.18 -6.64 -4.61
C TRP A 36 8.71 -5.31 -5.18
N LYS A 37 7.54 -5.35 -5.81
CA LYS A 37 6.83 -4.14 -6.24
C LYS A 37 5.44 -4.22 -5.68
N VAL A 38 4.97 -3.14 -5.07
CA VAL A 38 3.61 -3.03 -4.55
C VAL A 38 2.98 -1.80 -5.17
N LYS A 39 1.85 -1.96 -5.84
CA LYS A 39 1.19 -0.85 -6.49
C LYS A 39 -0.28 -0.87 -6.16
N LEU A 40 -0.83 0.29 -5.80
CA LEU A 40 -2.25 0.46 -5.55
C LEU A 40 -2.71 1.67 -6.34
N ASP A 41 -3.92 1.64 -6.85
CA ASP A 41 -4.47 2.83 -7.50
C ASP A 41 -5.95 2.94 -7.21
N GLY A 42 -6.56 4.02 -7.61
CA GLY A 42 -7.97 4.22 -7.42
C GLY A 42 -8.37 4.79 -6.07
N ALA A 43 -7.43 5.23 -5.28
CA ALA A 43 -7.73 5.86 -4.00
C ALA A 43 -7.47 7.34 -4.07
N THR A 44 -8.08 8.10 -3.20
CA THR A 44 -7.81 9.51 -3.11
C THR A 44 -7.53 9.80 -1.67
N SER A 45 -6.39 9.36 -1.19
CA SER A 45 -6.06 9.51 0.21
C SER A 45 -5.59 10.89 0.55
N GLY A 46 -5.12 11.62 -0.40
CA GLY A 46 -4.52 12.92 -0.16
C GLY A 46 -3.09 12.84 0.36
N LYS A 47 -2.56 11.65 0.59
CA LYS A 47 -1.24 11.50 1.12
C LYS A 47 -0.24 11.41 0.00
N VAL A 48 0.87 12.11 0.14
CA VAL A 48 1.94 12.07 -0.85
C VAL A 48 3.15 11.51 -0.13
N ILE A 49 3.79 10.49 -0.70
CA ILE A 49 4.96 9.86 -0.12
C ILE A 49 6.08 9.88 -1.13
N ASP A 50 7.25 10.28 -0.70
CA ASP A 50 8.42 10.27 -1.56
C ASP A 50 9.55 9.83 -0.64
N LEU A 51 9.86 8.54 -0.61
CA LEU A 51 10.77 7.98 0.36
C LEU A 51 11.74 7.06 -0.35
N SER A 52 13.01 7.16 -0.02
CA SER A 52 14.03 6.30 -0.58
C SER A 52 15.03 6.02 0.51
N ILE A 53 15.17 4.76 0.90
CA ILE A 53 16.08 4.32 1.94
C ILE A 53 16.92 3.19 1.39
N GLU A 54 18.21 3.26 1.56
CA GLU A 54 19.10 2.22 1.10
C GLU A 54 20.00 1.86 2.27
N ARG A 55 19.82 0.72 2.88
CA ARG A 55 20.61 0.27 4.01
C ARG A 55 21.74 -0.63 3.56
N ASP A 56 21.50 -1.45 2.53
CA ASP A 56 22.56 -2.20 1.86
C ASP A 56 22.02 -2.70 0.52
N GLU A 57 22.75 -3.54 -0.19
CA GLU A 57 22.37 -3.97 -1.51
C GLU A 57 21.07 -4.71 -1.54
N SER A 58 20.70 -5.41 -0.49
CA SER A 58 19.47 -6.17 -0.48
C SER A 58 18.42 -5.61 0.48
N ASP A 59 18.72 -4.53 1.18
CA ASP A 59 17.80 -3.94 2.16
C ASP A 59 17.56 -2.49 1.77
N TRP A 60 16.55 -2.24 0.98
CA TRP A 60 16.25 -0.91 0.46
C TRP A 60 14.76 -0.79 0.13
N ILE A 61 14.23 0.42 0.17
CA ILE A 61 12.88 0.69 -0.30
C ILE A 61 12.88 2.00 -1.08
N SER A 62 12.00 2.12 -2.04
CA SER A 62 11.76 3.34 -2.80
C SER A 62 10.28 3.45 -3.03
N VAL A 63 9.64 4.47 -2.50
CA VAL A 63 8.20 4.62 -2.57
C VAL A 63 7.84 6.00 -3.09
N ARG A 64 6.98 6.04 -4.08
CA ARG A 64 6.42 7.26 -4.58
C ARG A 64 4.93 7.11 -4.59
N ALA A 65 4.23 8.03 -3.98
CA ALA A 65 2.78 7.98 -3.95
C ALA A 65 2.20 9.37 -4.13
N THR A 66 1.11 9.44 -4.89
CA THR A 66 0.34 10.66 -5.08
C THR A 66 -1.02 10.43 -4.47
N SER A 67 -1.94 11.33 -4.63
CA SER A 67 -3.29 11.11 -4.13
C SER A 67 -4.01 10.02 -4.91
N ALA A 68 -3.53 9.63 -6.07
CA ALA A 68 -4.21 8.67 -6.93
C ALA A 68 -3.54 7.30 -6.99
N GLU A 69 -2.27 7.19 -6.66
CA GLU A 69 -1.53 5.99 -6.90
C GLU A 69 -0.40 5.81 -5.92
N PHE A 70 -0.14 4.59 -5.49
CA PHE A 70 0.99 4.25 -4.63
C PHE A 70 1.86 3.29 -5.44
N ALA A 71 3.16 3.52 -5.50
CA ALA A 71 4.09 2.63 -6.16
C ALA A 71 5.30 2.45 -5.26
N GLY A 72 5.49 1.26 -4.74
CA GLY A 72 6.60 0.95 -3.84
C GLY A 72 7.43 -0.19 -4.36
N TYR A 73 8.75 -0.06 -4.21
CA TYR A 73 9.71 -1.05 -4.63
C TYR A 73 10.64 -1.33 -3.48
N GLY A 74 11.13 -2.53 -3.35
CA GLY A 74 12.06 -2.84 -2.26
C GLY A 74 12.80 -4.11 -2.50
N GLY A 75 13.76 -4.41 -1.64
CA GLY A 75 14.55 -5.62 -1.71
C GLY A 75 13.75 -6.85 -1.31
N PRO A 76 14.37 -8.03 -1.42
CA PRO A 76 13.64 -9.27 -1.18
C PRO A 76 13.08 -9.43 0.23
N GLY A 77 13.64 -8.77 1.20
CA GLY A 77 13.16 -8.83 2.57
C GLY A 77 12.33 -7.66 3.00
N ASN A 78 11.93 -6.76 2.09
CA ASN A 78 11.28 -5.52 2.47
C ASN A 78 9.77 -5.50 2.18
N LEU A 79 9.16 -6.64 1.90
CA LEU A 79 7.73 -6.66 1.60
C LEU A 79 6.87 -6.16 2.77
N PRO A 80 7.08 -6.59 4.00
CA PRO A 80 6.24 -6.08 5.09
C PRO A 80 6.32 -4.57 5.24
N GLU A 81 7.50 -4.01 5.02
CA GLU A 81 7.70 -2.56 5.12
C GLU A 81 6.94 -1.84 4.02
N LEU A 82 6.96 -2.36 2.79
CA LEU A 82 6.20 -1.78 1.69
C LEU A 82 4.70 -1.87 1.95
N LEU A 83 4.23 -2.99 2.48
CA LEU A 83 2.82 -3.15 2.76
C LEU A 83 2.37 -2.21 3.89
N ALA A 84 3.21 -1.97 4.87
CA ALA A 84 2.89 -1.04 5.95
C ALA A 84 2.76 0.38 5.41
N LEU A 85 3.61 0.77 4.48
CA LEU A 85 3.53 2.10 3.88
C LEU A 85 2.28 2.21 3.00
N ALA A 86 1.92 1.14 2.31
CA ALA A 86 0.68 1.15 1.52
C ALA A 86 -0.55 1.33 2.42
N VAL A 87 -0.54 0.70 3.59
CA VAL A 87 -1.64 0.86 4.54
C VAL A 87 -1.71 2.30 5.04
N GLU A 88 -0.57 2.93 5.28
CA GLU A 88 -0.55 4.34 5.66
C GLU A 88 -1.12 5.18 4.54
N TRP A 89 -0.81 4.86 3.31
CA TRP A 89 -1.28 5.65 2.16
C TRP A 89 -2.80 5.57 2.01
N ILE A 90 -3.40 4.38 2.20
CA ILE A 90 -4.84 4.26 2.09
C ILE A 90 -5.56 4.80 3.33
N ASP A 91 -4.78 5.10 4.37
CA ASP A 91 -5.33 5.68 5.59
C ASP A 91 -6.40 4.76 6.21
N TRP A 92 -6.22 3.48 6.07
CA TRP A 92 -7.21 2.50 6.50
C TRP A 92 -7.42 2.51 8.00
N ARG A 93 -6.35 2.71 8.74
CA ARG A 93 -6.44 2.71 10.16
C ARG A 93 -7.28 3.86 10.70
N ALA A 94 -7.09 5.04 10.15
CA ALA A 94 -7.87 6.19 10.53
C ALA A 94 -9.33 5.98 10.21
N THR A 95 -9.65 5.45 9.06
CA THR A 95 -11.01 5.17 8.67
C THR A 95 -11.61 4.14 9.61
N ASN A 96 -10.87 3.12 9.94
CA ASN A 96 -11.34 2.12 10.81
C ASN A 96 -11.53 2.63 12.21
N ASP A 97 -10.64 3.44 12.69
CA ASP A 97 -10.73 4.05 13.99
C ASP A 97 -11.92 4.95 14.11
N GLU A 98 -12.23 5.67 13.07
CA GLU A 98 -13.37 6.50 13.10
C GLU A 98 -14.61 5.69 13.28
N GLY A 99 -14.73 4.61 12.60
CA GLY A 99 -15.87 3.78 12.73
C GLY A 99 -16.02 3.25 14.13
N ARG A 100 -14.92 3.00 14.81
CA ARG A 100 -15.01 2.54 16.07
C ARG A 100 -15.31 3.56 17.05
N SER A 101 -14.76 4.72 16.86
CA SER A 101 -14.89 5.75 17.81
C SER A 101 -16.21 6.27 17.93
N ASP A 102 -17.02 5.94 17.05
CA ASP A 102 -18.28 6.35 17.13
C ASP A 102 -18.97 5.83 18.18
N ARG A 103 -18.57 5.01 18.75
CA ARG A 103 -19.16 4.45 19.67
C ARG A 103 -19.48 5.08 20.74
#